data_92394ad097def1dca399179d952d8bd3
#
_entry.id   92394ad097def1dca399179d952d8bd3
#
_cell.length_a   1.000
_cell.length_b   1.000
_cell.length_c   1.000
_cell.angle_alpha   90.00
_cell.angle_beta   90.00
_cell.angle_gamma   90.00
#
_symmetry.space_group_name_H-M   'P 1'
#
loop_
_entity.id
_entity.type
_entity.pdbx_description
1 polymer ?
#
loop_
_entity_poly.entity_id
_entity_poly.type
_entity_poly.pdbx_seq_one_letter_code
_entity_poly.pdbx_strand_id
1 'polypeptide(L)'
;MSDSPPGVADLLGVLAYAELTAFLRLAEDATRYAPTLTDRAALGDLAATEYAHFRLLHDRITSLGVDPEEAMAPFVGPLDDWHTQTVPGD
;
A
#
# COMPACT_ATOMS: atom_id res chain seq x y z
N MET A 1 16.48 21.99 -3.93
CA MET A 1 15.25 22.11 -4.73
C MET A 1 15.05 20.82 -5.53
N SER A 2 13.85 20.32 -5.56
CA SER A 2 13.55 19.11 -6.33
C SER A 2 13.44 19.44 -7.82
N ASP A 3 14.05 18.61 -8.67
CA ASP A 3 13.94 18.73 -10.12
C ASP A 3 12.76 17.92 -10.68
N SER A 4 11.97 17.32 -9.79
CA SER A 4 10.83 16.49 -10.19
C SER A 4 9.72 17.34 -10.80
N PRO A 5 9.02 16.84 -11.85
CA PRO A 5 7.84 17.52 -12.38
C PRO A 5 6.75 17.68 -11.31
N PRO A 6 5.88 18.70 -11.43
CA PRO A 6 4.74 18.84 -10.53
C PRO A 6 3.87 17.57 -10.50
N GLY A 7 3.43 17.17 -9.32
CA GLY A 7 2.56 16.02 -9.15
C GLY A 7 3.27 14.69 -8.97
N VAL A 8 4.61 14.63 -9.09
CA VAL A 8 5.33 13.38 -8.88
C VAL A 8 5.17 12.88 -7.44
N ALA A 9 5.29 13.77 -6.44
CA ALA A 9 5.11 13.38 -5.04
C ALA A 9 3.68 12.89 -4.78
N ASP A 10 2.68 13.51 -5.40
CA ASP A 10 1.29 13.08 -5.28
C ASP A 10 1.07 11.70 -5.88
N LEU A 11 1.62 11.45 -7.07
CA LEU A 11 1.52 10.14 -7.72
C LEU A 11 2.20 9.08 -6.87
N LEU A 12 3.41 9.35 -6.38
CA LEU A 12 4.11 8.41 -5.51
C LEU A 12 3.36 8.17 -4.21
N GLY A 13 2.70 9.20 -3.67
CA GLY A 13 1.89 9.10 -2.47
C GLY A 13 0.71 8.14 -2.64
N VAL A 14 -0.04 8.27 -3.73
CA VAL A 14 -1.17 7.36 -3.98
C VAL A 14 -0.69 5.94 -4.21
N LEU A 15 0.41 5.76 -4.96
CA LEU A 15 0.97 4.43 -5.20
C LEU A 15 1.49 3.80 -3.90
N ALA A 16 2.19 4.57 -3.07
CA ALA A 16 2.71 4.07 -1.80
C ALA A 16 1.57 3.64 -0.87
N TYR A 17 0.52 4.45 -0.78
CA TYR A 17 -0.61 4.09 0.08
C TYR A 17 -1.35 2.86 -0.45
N ALA A 18 -1.50 2.74 -1.78
CA ALA A 18 -2.12 1.57 -2.38
C ALA A 18 -1.33 0.29 -2.07
N GLU A 19 0.01 0.34 -2.15
CA GLU A 19 0.85 -0.82 -1.81
C GLU A 19 0.77 -1.17 -0.32
N LEU A 20 0.74 -0.15 0.55
CA LEU A 20 0.61 -0.39 1.98
C LEU A 20 -0.71 -1.06 2.31
N THR A 21 -1.82 -0.57 1.73
CA THR A 21 -3.14 -1.17 1.97
C THR A 21 -3.24 -2.57 1.38
N ALA A 22 -2.60 -2.81 0.23
CA ALA A 22 -2.55 -4.15 -0.36
C ALA A 22 -1.83 -5.14 0.55
N PHE A 23 -0.70 -4.73 1.13
CA PHE A 23 0.00 -5.54 2.13
C PHE A 23 -0.90 -5.89 3.32
N LEU A 24 -1.52 -4.88 3.91
CA LEU A 24 -2.36 -5.07 5.09
C LEU A 24 -3.56 -5.96 4.78
N ARG A 25 -4.17 -5.79 3.62
CA ARG A 25 -5.31 -6.60 3.20
C ARG A 25 -4.92 -8.06 2.96
N LEU A 26 -3.80 -8.31 2.29
CA LEU A 26 -3.31 -9.67 2.05
C LEU A 26 -2.97 -10.37 3.37
N ALA A 27 -2.36 -9.66 4.31
CA ALA A 27 -2.04 -10.21 5.62
C ALA A 27 -3.31 -10.58 6.40
N GLU A 28 -4.33 -9.73 6.33
CA GLU A 28 -5.62 -9.99 6.97
C GLU A 28 -6.33 -11.17 6.32
N ASP A 29 -6.35 -11.23 4.99
CA ASP A 29 -6.96 -12.33 4.25
C ASP A 29 -6.27 -13.66 4.54
N ALA A 30 -4.96 -13.66 4.70
CA ALA A 30 -4.20 -14.85 5.07
C ALA A 30 -4.67 -15.40 6.42
N THR A 31 -4.98 -14.52 7.36
CA THR A 31 -5.45 -14.91 8.68
C THR A 31 -6.91 -15.38 8.66
N ARG A 32 -7.77 -14.67 7.91
CA ARG A 32 -9.23 -14.87 7.98
C ARG A 32 -9.77 -15.93 7.02
N TYR A 33 -9.20 -16.00 5.81
CA TYR A 33 -9.86 -16.73 4.72
C TYR A 33 -9.02 -17.87 4.15
N ALA A 34 -7.70 -17.88 4.36
CA ALA A 34 -6.87 -18.94 3.81
C ALA A 34 -7.11 -20.26 4.58
N PRO A 35 -7.54 -21.34 3.90
CA PRO A 35 -7.96 -22.56 4.57
C PRO A 35 -6.81 -23.41 5.09
N THR A 36 -5.62 -23.30 4.53
CA THR A 36 -4.47 -24.12 4.90
C THR A 36 -3.26 -23.26 5.27
N LEU A 37 -2.29 -23.87 5.97
CA LEU A 37 -1.03 -23.19 6.27
C LEU A 37 -0.25 -22.87 4.99
N THR A 38 -0.33 -23.76 3.98
CA THR A 38 0.30 -23.50 2.68
C THR A 38 -0.29 -22.25 2.03
N ASP A 39 -1.62 -22.11 2.05
CA ASP A 39 -2.28 -20.94 1.49
C ASP A 39 -1.93 -19.67 2.26
N ARG A 40 -1.86 -19.76 3.59
CA ARG A 40 -1.44 -18.62 4.42
C ARG A 40 -0.03 -18.18 4.09
N ALA A 41 0.89 -19.12 3.92
CA ALA A 41 2.26 -18.81 3.55
C ALA A 41 2.34 -18.15 2.17
N ALA A 42 1.56 -18.66 1.20
CA ALA A 42 1.52 -18.09 -0.15
C ALA A 42 1.02 -16.64 -0.12
N LEU A 43 -0.05 -16.35 0.63
CA LEU A 43 -0.56 -14.99 0.78
C LEU A 43 0.45 -14.10 1.52
N GLY A 44 1.17 -14.67 2.48
CA GLY A 44 2.24 -13.97 3.18
C GLY A 44 3.37 -13.56 2.23
N ASP A 45 3.73 -14.42 1.29
CA ASP A 45 4.74 -14.09 0.28
C ASP A 45 4.28 -12.93 -0.61
N LEU A 46 3.01 -12.94 -1.02
CA LEU A 46 2.43 -11.84 -1.79
C LEU A 46 2.41 -10.54 -0.97
N ALA A 47 2.02 -10.62 0.29
CA ALA A 47 2.02 -9.47 1.19
C ALA A 47 3.43 -8.89 1.32
N ALA A 48 4.44 -9.73 1.49
CA ALA A 48 5.83 -9.30 1.61
C ALA A 48 6.28 -8.56 0.34
N THR A 49 5.88 -9.02 -0.84
CA THR A 49 6.17 -8.35 -2.10
C THR A 49 5.55 -6.96 -2.16
N GLU A 50 4.28 -6.83 -1.75
CA GLU A 50 3.60 -5.54 -1.72
C GLU A 50 4.26 -4.58 -0.74
N TYR A 51 4.70 -5.08 0.42
CA TYR A 51 5.40 -4.25 1.39
C TYR A 51 6.76 -3.79 0.85
N ALA A 52 7.48 -4.64 0.13
CA ALA A 52 8.75 -4.24 -0.49
C ALA A 52 8.52 -3.12 -1.51
N HIS A 53 7.46 -3.18 -2.31
CA HIS A 53 7.09 -2.11 -3.23
C HIS A 53 6.77 -0.82 -2.46
N PHE A 54 6.02 -0.92 -1.37
CA PHE A 54 5.73 0.23 -0.51
C PHE A 54 7.02 0.89 -0.03
N ARG A 55 7.99 0.11 0.45
CA ARG A 55 9.26 0.65 0.95
C ARG A 55 10.04 1.39 -0.13
N LEU A 56 10.06 0.86 -1.35
CA LEU A 56 10.71 1.55 -2.46
C LEU A 56 10.06 2.91 -2.74
N LEU A 57 8.73 2.95 -2.75
CA LEU A 57 7.98 4.19 -3.00
C LEU A 57 8.16 5.18 -1.85
N HIS A 58 8.09 4.70 -0.62
CA HIS A 58 8.33 5.49 0.59
C HIS A 58 9.71 6.16 0.54
N ASP A 59 10.74 5.38 0.22
CA ASP A 59 12.10 5.88 0.20
C ASP A 59 12.29 6.88 -0.95
N ARG A 60 11.62 6.66 -2.07
CA ARG A 60 11.66 7.60 -3.19
C ARG A 60 11.04 8.95 -2.81
N ILE A 61 9.89 8.93 -2.13
CA ILE A 61 9.24 10.15 -1.64
C ILE A 61 10.20 10.91 -0.72
N THR A 62 10.81 10.19 0.21
CA THR A 62 11.80 10.79 1.13
C THR A 62 12.95 11.43 0.36
N SER A 63 13.45 10.77 -0.68
CA SER A 63 14.55 11.29 -1.49
C SER A 63 14.21 12.57 -2.24
N LEU A 64 12.92 12.82 -2.46
CA LEU A 64 12.44 14.06 -3.09
C LEU A 64 12.27 15.20 -2.07
N GLY A 65 12.57 14.96 -0.79
CA GLY A 65 12.44 15.97 0.25
C GLY A 65 11.02 16.14 0.77
N VAL A 66 10.16 15.16 0.52
CA VAL A 66 8.76 15.19 0.95
C VAL A 66 8.56 14.17 2.08
N ASP A 67 7.73 14.51 3.06
CA ASP A 67 7.34 13.58 4.11
C ASP A 67 6.38 12.54 3.51
N PRO A 68 6.72 11.24 3.55
CA PRO A 68 5.84 10.21 2.99
C PRO A 68 4.44 10.19 3.60
N GLU A 69 4.30 10.45 4.89
CA GLU A 69 2.98 10.51 5.51
C GLU A 69 2.13 11.63 4.92
N GLU A 70 2.72 12.81 4.72
CA GLU A 70 2.02 13.92 4.08
C GLU A 70 1.64 13.59 2.64
N ALA A 71 2.50 12.89 1.91
CA ALA A 71 2.23 12.52 0.53
C ALA A 71 1.08 11.51 0.42
N MET A 72 0.94 10.62 1.40
CA MET A 72 -0.10 9.59 1.40
C MET A 72 -1.43 10.05 1.98
N ALA A 73 -1.40 11.00 2.93
CA ALA A 73 -2.56 11.38 3.73
C ALA A 73 -3.81 11.74 2.89
N PRO A 74 -3.71 12.46 1.76
CA PRO A 74 -4.90 12.80 0.97
C PRO A 74 -5.67 11.60 0.43
N PHE A 75 -5.03 10.43 0.35
CA PHE A 75 -5.60 9.25 -0.30
C PHE A 75 -6.16 8.23 0.69
N VAL A 76 -5.96 8.45 1.99
CA VAL A 76 -6.41 7.50 3.02
C VAL A 76 -7.92 7.30 2.99
N GLY A 77 -8.70 8.39 3.04
CA GLY A 77 -10.15 8.30 3.04
C GLY A 77 -10.71 7.65 1.77
N PRO A 78 -10.38 8.15 0.57
CA PRO A 78 -10.91 7.59 -0.68
C PRO A 78 -10.59 6.12 -0.89
N LEU A 79 -9.36 5.68 -0.60
CA LEU A 79 -8.98 4.28 -0.77
C LEU A 79 -9.60 3.38 0.29
N ASP A 80 -9.70 3.85 1.53
CA ASP A 80 -10.35 3.09 2.60
C ASP A 80 -11.84 2.90 2.30
N ASP A 81 -12.51 3.92 1.77
CA ASP A 81 -13.91 3.82 1.36
C ASP A 81 -14.09 2.79 0.25
N TRP A 82 -13.20 2.81 -0.75
CA TRP A 82 -13.23 1.84 -1.83
C TRP A 82 -13.04 0.42 -1.30
N HIS A 83 -12.08 0.21 -0.39
CA HIS A 83 -11.82 -1.11 0.20
C HIS A 83 -13.00 -1.60 1.01
N THR A 84 -13.67 -0.73 1.76
CA THR A 84 -14.87 -1.10 2.52
C THR A 84 -15.97 -1.62 1.61
N GLN A 85 -16.11 -1.06 0.42
CA GLN A 85 -17.12 -1.46 -0.56
C GLN A 85 -16.78 -2.74 -1.29
N THR A 86 -15.53 -3.21 -1.20
CA THR A 86 -15.03 -4.34 -1.99
C THR A 86 -14.52 -5.50 -1.12
N VAL A 87 -14.90 -5.54 0.17
CA VAL A 87 -14.47 -6.61 1.07
C VAL A 87 -15.01 -7.96 0.61
N PRO A 88 -14.14 -8.98 0.46
CA PRO A 88 -14.59 -10.32 0.07
C PRO A 88 -15.53 -10.94 1.10
N GLY A 89 -16.55 -11.65 0.63
CA GLY A 89 -17.44 -12.40 1.49
C GLY A 89 -18.59 -11.61 2.10
N ASP A 90 -18.70 -10.35 1.75
CA ASP A 90 -19.86 -9.54 2.19
C ASP A 90 -21.01 -9.58 1.15
#